data_8f6e05fec23612a6f82ab555b0a7f80b
#
_entry.id   8f6e05fec23612a6f82ab555b0a7f80b
#
_cell.length_a   1.000
_cell.length_b   1.000
_cell.length_c   1.000
_cell.angle_alpha   90.00
_cell.angle_beta   90.00
_cell.angle_gamma   90.00
#
_symmetry.space_group_name_H-M   'P 1'
#
loop_
_entity.id
_entity.type
_entity.pdbx_description
1 polymer ?
#
loop_
_entity_poly.entity_id
_entity_poly.type
_entity_poly.pdbx_seq_one_letter_code
_entity_poly.pdbx_strand_id
1 'polypeptide(L)'
;MLPFFDLGFIKIPSYSLMLVLGVIAYVINLLVVLKKEGKEPPVINKALTVSLFAFAVMGITAFIFDSIFHSIEVGYLVFGGITWAGGVVGSFPAFVILTHYFIKEERGSEIEFFSLVVPGIVLGHAFGRIGCFLGGCCFGGVTESCLGVVFPTGSPAAQTYPNTITGEGSFPVLPTQLFEAGFELLLYLFMIIFRKKFKYNNAEIYLISYGIFRFILEFLRGDSRGATCFFISPSQFLSLILIITGVLIILFKKRLVFTSLYDKLSLWREQVKTGVYDAPQSVESKNAEIYKEIELLHGLYQKGILTEEEYQSKKAELLNKI
;
A
#
# COMPACT_ATOMS: atom_id res chain seq x y z
N MET A 1 25.96 7.61 -15.97
CA MET A 1 24.89 6.61 -16.14
C MET A 1 25.47 5.33 -16.68
N LEU A 2 24.92 4.23 -16.26
CA LEU A 2 25.40 2.88 -16.61
C LEU A 2 24.25 2.10 -17.25
N PRO A 3 24.02 2.24 -18.55
CA PRO A 3 22.94 1.52 -19.23
C PRO A 3 23.14 0.01 -19.18
N PHE A 4 24.39 -0.45 -19.07
CA PHE A 4 24.78 -1.85 -18.95
C PHE A 4 25.83 -1.99 -17.83
N PHE A 5 25.71 -3.07 -17.06
CA PHE A 5 26.80 -3.60 -16.24
C PHE A 5 27.59 -4.58 -17.10
N ASP A 6 28.85 -4.22 -17.41
CA ASP A 6 29.74 -5.07 -18.19
C ASP A 6 30.59 -5.90 -17.22
N LEU A 7 30.34 -7.22 -17.22
CA LEU A 7 31.10 -8.20 -16.43
C LEU A 7 32.21 -8.87 -17.27
N GLY A 8 32.53 -8.30 -18.45
CA GLY A 8 33.54 -8.85 -19.37
C GLY A 8 33.02 -9.99 -20.26
N PHE A 9 32.31 -10.94 -19.70
CA PHE A 9 31.73 -12.08 -20.45
C PHE A 9 30.22 -11.92 -20.70
N ILE A 10 29.53 -11.00 -20.01
CA ILE A 10 28.12 -10.70 -20.22
C ILE A 10 27.81 -9.24 -19.92
N LYS A 11 26.96 -8.62 -20.77
CA LYS A 11 26.42 -7.27 -20.54
C LYS A 11 25.00 -7.35 -20.03
N ILE A 12 24.77 -6.95 -18.80
CA ILE A 12 23.45 -6.97 -18.16
C ILE A 12 22.84 -5.57 -18.28
N PRO A 13 21.65 -5.39 -18.89
CA PRO A 13 20.96 -4.11 -18.88
C PRO A 13 20.65 -3.69 -17.44
N SER A 14 21.05 -2.47 -17.06
CA SER A 14 20.87 -1.97 -15.70
C SER A 14 19.40 -1.92 -15.28
N TYR A 15 18.51 -1.63 -16.23
CA TYR A 15 17.07 -1.67 -16.02
C TYR A 15 16.61 -3.07 -15.57
N SER A 16 17.04 -4.12 -16.28
CA SER A 16 16.68 -5.51 -15.94
C SER A 16 17.21 -5.93 -14.58
N LEU A 17 18.44 -5.50 -14.24
CA LEU A 17 19.02 -5.76 -12.92
C LEU A 17 18.19 -5.10 -11.81
N MET A 18 17.80 -3.84 -12.00
CA MET A 18 16.96 -3.12 -11.02
C MET A 18 15.57 -3.74 -10.87
N LEU A 19 14.98 -4.25 -11.94
CA LEU A 19 13.72 -5.01 -11.87
C LEU A 19 13.86 -6.27 -11.01
N VAL A 20 14.93 -7.05 -11.23
CA VAL A 20 15.20 -8.25 -10.41
C VAL A 20 15.39 -7.89 -8.95
N LEU A 21 16.18 -6.85 -8.65
CA LEU A 21 16.36 -6.36 -7.29
C LEU A 21 15.04 -5.88 -6.68
N GLY A 22 14.19 -5.22 -7.45
CA GLY A 22 12.86 -4.80 -7.04
C GLY A 22 11.95 -5.98 -6.67
N VAL A 23 11.96 -7.05 -7.46
CA VAL A 23 11.21 -8.28 -7.16
C VAL A 23 11.76 -8.95 -5.90
N ILE A 24 13.08 -9.05 -5.74
CA ILE A 24 13.71 -9.59 -4.53
C ILE A 24 13.31 -8.76 -3.30
N ALA A 25 13.38 -7.43 -3.40
CA ALA A 25 12.98 -6.53 -2.32
C ALA A 25 11.50 -6.70 -1.96
N TYR A 26 10.62 -6.83 -2.95
CA TYR A 26 9.21 -7.16 -2.76
C TYR A 26 9.01 -8.47 -1.99
N VAL A 27 9.66 -9.56 -2.45
CA VAL A 27 9.51 -10.88 -1.83
C VAL A 27 10.03 -10.87 -0.39
N ILE A 28 11.19 -10.28 -0.14
CA ILE A 28 11.74 -10.14 1.22
C ILE A 28 10.77 -9.37 2.11
N ASN A 29 10.25 -8.23 1.63
CA ASN A 29 9.29 -7.42 2.38
C ASN A 29 8.01 -8.21 2.69
N LEU A 30 7.44 -8.90 1.69
CA LEU A 30 6.27 -9.76 1.86
C LEU A 30 6.47 -10.81 2.96
N LEU A 31 7.59 -11.55 2.89
CA LEU A 31 7.92 -12.58 3.88
C LEU A 31 8.07 -11.99 5.29
N VAL A 32 8.78 -10.86 5.41
CA VAL A 32 8.99 -10.18 6.70
C VAL A 32 7.68 -9.67 7.27
N VAL A 33 6.85 -9.03 6.45
CA VAL A 33 5.58 -8.44 6.91
C VAL A 33 4.61 -9.54 7.34
N LEU A 34 4.40 -10.57 6.51
CA LEU A 34 3.43 -11.64 6.83
C LEU A 34 3.87 -12.46 8.05
N LYS A 35 5.18 -12.76 8.20
CA LYS A 35 5.69 -13.39 9.41
C LYS A 35 5.47 -12.54 10.67
N LYS A 36 5.69 -11.20 10.59
CA LYS A 36 5.44 -10.28 11.71
C LYS A 36 3.95 -10.16 12.06
N GLU A 37 3.05 -10.42 11.10
CA GLU A 37 1.60 -10.49 11.33
C GLU A 37 1.14 -11.88 11.82
N GLY A 38 2.06 -12.79 12.09
CA GLY A 38 1.74 -14.13 12.59
C GLY A 38 1.08 -15.04 11.56
N LYS A 39 1.21 -14.73 10.25
CA LYS A 39 0.64 -15.58 9.20
C LYS A 39 1.43 -16.88 9.09
N GLU A 40 0.71 -18.00 8.99
CA GLU A 40 1.31 -19.33 8.89
C GLU A 40 1.98 -19.56 7.51
N PRO A 41 2.98 -20.47 7.43
CA PRO A 41 3.68 -20.77 6.18
C PRO A 41 2.75 -21.11 4.99
N PRO A 42 1.65 -21.86 5.14
CA PRO A 42 0.73 -22.10 4.03
C PRO A 42 0.10 -20.84 3.45
N VAL A 43 -0.29 -19.88 4.30
CA VAL A 43 -0.85 -18.57 3.89
C VAL A 43 0.21 -17.76 3.15
N ILE A 44 1.45 -17.76 3.66
CA ILE A 44 2.59 -17.06 3.03
C ILE A 44 2.87 -17.63 1.64
N ASN A 45 2.89 -18.95 1.48
CA ASN A 45 3.11 -19.59 0.18
C ASN A 45 1.98 -19.27 -0.81
N LYS A 46 0.71 -19.29 -0.36
CA LYS A 46 -0.43 -18.86 -1.18
C LYS A 46 -0.30 -17.38 -1.58
N ALA A 47 0.15 -16.51 -0.67
CA ALA A 47 0.37 -15.09 -0.96
C ALA A 47 1.45 -14.88 -2.04
N LEU A 48 2.55 -15.65 -2.00
CA LEU A 48 3.57 -15.63 -3.05
C LEU A 48 2.99 -16.07 -4.40
N THR A 49 2.18 -17.13 -4.43
CA THR A 49 1.52 -17.61 -5.64
C THR A 49 0.53 -16.58 -6.20
N VAL A 50 -0.32 -16.01 -5.35
CA VAL A 50 -1.24 -14.92 -5.72
C VAL A 50 -0.48 -13.72 -6.27
N SER A 51 0.62 -13.33 -5.63
CA SER A 51 1.49 -12.24 -6.10
C SER A 51 2.07 -12.52 -7.48
N LEU A 52 2.53 -13.75 -7.75
CA LEU A 52 3.06 -14.14 -9.05
C LEU A 52 2.01 -13.97 -10.15
N PHE A 53 0.79 -14.46 -9.94
CA PHE A 53 -0.30 -14.28 -10.89
C PHE A 53 -0.73 -12.82 -11.03
N ALA A 54 -0.79 -12.05 -9.94
CA ALA A 54 -1.09 -10.63 -9.98
C ALA A 54 -0.03 -9.84 -10.75
N PHE A 55 1.27 -10.20 -10.65
CA PHE A 55 2.33 -9.60 -11.47
C PHE A 55 2.21 -9.98 -12.94
N ALA A 56 1.78 -11.19 -13.27
CA ALA A 56 1.52 -11.55 -14.68
C ALA A 56 0.36 -10.71 -15.25
N VAL A 57 -0.73 -10.55 -14.50
CA VAL A 57 -1.85 -9.66 -14.87
C VAL A 57 -1.37 -8.21 -14.98
N MET A 58 -0.51 -7.75 -14.06
CA MET A 58 0.09 -6.41 -14.11
C MET A 58 0.83 -6.18 -15.43
N GLY A 59 1.67 -7.13 -15.88
CA GLY A 59 2.40 -7.02 -17.15
C GLY A 59 1.45 -6.94 -18.34
N ILE A 60 0.44 -7.81 -18.37
CA ILE A 60 -0.56 -7.85 -19.46
C ILE A 60 -1.34 -6.52 -19.52
N THR A 61 -1.85 -6.04 -18.39
CA THR A 61 -2.65 -4.80 -18.35
C THR A 61 -1.78 -3.57 -18.61
N ALA A 62 -0.54 -3.53 -18.11
CA ALA A 62 0.42 -2.48 -18.42
C ALA A 62 0.67 -2.35 -19.91
N PHE A 63 0.84 -3.48 -20.61
CA PHE A 63 1.03 -3.54 -22.06
C PHE A 63 -0.25 -3.14 -22.83
N ILE A 64 -1.42 -3.63 -22.40
CA ILE A 64 -2.70 -3.31 -23.05
C ILE A 64 -2.97 -1.80 -22.96
N PHE A 65 -2.87 -1.20 -21.77
CA PHE A 65 -3.11 0.24 -21.61
C PHE A 65 -2.13 1.09 -22.42
N ASP A 66 -0.86 0.72 -22.42
CA ASP A 66 0.15 1.42 -23.21
C ASP A 66 -0.15 1.35 -24.71
N SER A 67 -0.47 0.16 -25.22
CA SER A 67 -0.82 -0.06 -26.62
C SER A 67 -2.07 0.74 -27.04
N ILE A 68 -3.10 0.79 -26.18
CA ILE A 68 -4.31 1.59 -26.43
C ILE A 68 -3.97 3.07 -26.57
N PHE A 69 -3.23 3.63 -25.62
CA PHE A 69 -2.94 5.07 -25.61
C PHE A 69 -2.03 5.50 -26.77
N HIS A 70 -1.03 4.69 -27.14
CA HIS A 70 -0.20 4.97 -28.31
C HIS A 70 -0.97 4.77 -29.62
N SER A 71 -1.88 3.79 -29.70
CA SER A 71 -2.76 3.64 -30.86
C SER A 71 -3.71 4.80 -31.08
N ILE A 72 -4.22 5.39 -29.98
CA ILE A 72 -5.04 6.64 -30.03
C ILE A 72 -4.19 7.81 -30.56
N GLU A 73 -2.92 7.92 -30.11
CA GLU A 73 -2.02 9.00 -30.54
C GLU A 73 -1.72 8.96 -32.03
N VAL A 74 -1.45 7.78 -32.58
CA VAL A 74 -1.00 7.64 -33.98
C VAL A 74 -2.14 7.32 -34.95
N GLY A 75 -3.33 6.97 -34.47
CA GLY A 75 -4.51 6.68 -35.30
C GLY A 75 -4.54 5.27 -35.90
N TYR A 76 -3.59 4.40 -35.58
CA TYR A 76 -3.55 2.99 -35.99
C TYR A 76 -3.03 2.09 -34.87
N LEU A 77 -3.24 0.77 -34.99
CA LEU A 77 -2.86 -0.18 -33.94
C LEU A 77 -1.34 -0.25 -33.80
N VAL A 78 -0.82 0.09 -32.62
CA VAL A 78 0.58 0.01 -32.25
C VAL A 78 0.72 -0.81 -30.98
N PHE A 79 1.71 -1.69 -30.95
CA PHE A 79 2.10 -2.46 -29.78
C PHE A 79 3.48 -1.98 -29.31
N GLY A 80 3.62 -1.68 -28.05
CA GLY A 80 4.91 -1.16 -27.55
C GLY A 80 4.98 -1.21 -26.05
N GLY A 81 5.59 -0.35 -25.39
CA GLY A 81 5.86 -0.06 -24.01
C GLY A 81 5.04 -0.73 -22.90
N ILE A 82 5.21 -0.22 -21.74
CA ILE A 82 4.43 -0.62 -20.54
C ILE A 82 4.14 0.62 -19.69
N THR A 83 2.95 0.72 -19.15
CA THR A 83 2.60 1.80 -18.22
C THR A 83 2.32 1.24 -16.81
N TRP A 84 3.06 1.72 -15.82
CA TRP A 84 2.93 1.25 -14.43
C TRP A 84 1.51 1.41 -13.90
N ALA A 85 0.92 2.58 -14.06
CA ALA A 85 -0.43 2.85 -13.55
C ALA A 85 -1.48 1.92 -14.16
N GLY A 86 -1.38 1.61 -15.48
CA GLY A 86 -2.22 0.60 -16.14
C GLY A 86 -2.04 -0.79 -15.55
N GLY A 87 -0.80 -1.15 -15.21
CA GLY A 87 -0.50 -2.38 -14.50
C GLY A 87 -1.17 -2.46 -13.12
N VAL A 88 -1.11 -1.38 -12.34
CA VAL A 88 -1.74 -1.32 -11.00
C VAL A 88 -3.26 -1.42 -11.11
N VAL A 89 -3.88 -0.75 -12.08
CA VAL A 89 -5.34 -0.82 -12.33
C VAL A 89 -5.81 -2.25 -12.55
N GLY A 90 -5.03 -3.08 -13.24
CA GLY A 90 -5.39 -4.49 -13.47
C GLY A 90 -4.97 -5.41 -12.32
N SER A 91 -3.77 -5.23 -11.76
CA SER A 91 -3.22 -6.15 -10.76
C SER A 91 -3.90 -6.03 -9.39
N PHE A 92 -4.37 -4.85 -9.00
CA PHE A 92 -5.07 -4.65 -7.74
C PHE A 92 -6.35 -5.51 -7.64
N PRO A 93 -7.34 -5.39 -8.56
CA PRO A 93 -8.51 -6.25 -8.49
C PRO A 93 -8.16 -7.73 -8.69
N ALA A 94 -7.18 -8.06 -9.52
CA ALA A 94 -6.74 -9.44 -9.68
C ALA A 94 -6.20 -10.01 -8.37
N PHE A 95 -5.37 -9.26 -7.63
CA PHE A 95 -4.87 -9.70 -6.33
C PHE A 95 -6.00 -9.93 -5.33
N VAL A 96 -6.96 -8.99 -5.23
CA VAL A 96 -8.12 -9.11 -4.33
C VAL A 96 -8.96 -10.34 -4.67
N ILE A 97 -9.29 -10.54 -5.94
CA ILE A 97 -10.06 -11.69 -6.42
C ILE A 97 -9.32 -13.00 -6.14
N LEU A 98 -8.03 -13.08 -6.49
CA LEU A 98 -7.23 -14.28 -6.26
C LEU A 98 -7.08 -14.57 -4.76
N THR A 99 -6.92 -13.54 -3.91
CA THR A 99 -6.91 -13.72 -2.45
C THR A 99 -8.21 -14.33 -1.98
N HIS A 100 -9.36 -13.86 -2.43
CA HIS A 100 -10.67 -14.37 -2.07
C HIS A 100 -10.82 -15.87 -2.36
N TYR A 101 -10.33 -16.34 -3.51
CA TYR A 101 -10.48 -17.73 -3.92
C TYR A 101 -9.39 -18.66 -3.37
N PHE A 102 -8.14 -18.20 -3.31
CA PHE A 102 -7.00 -19.04 -2.95
C PHE A 102 -6.61 -18.96 -1.47
N ILE A 103 -6.86 -17.83 -0.79
CA ILE A 103 -6.50 -17.62 0.63
C ILE A 103 -7.78 -17.53 1.45
N LYS A 104 -8.41 -18.68 1.69
CA LYS A 104 -9.71 -18.76 2.40
C LYS A 104 -9.66 -18.15 3.80
N GLU A 105 -8.49 -18.15 4.41
CA GLU A 105 -8.18 -17.59 5.73
C GLU A 105 -8.31 -16.05 5.76
N GLU A 106 -8.26 -15.38 4.60
CA GLU A 106 -8.35 -13.93 4.45
C GLU A 106 -9.66 -13.47 3.79
N ARG A 107 -10.66 -14.35 3.67
CA ARG A 107 -11.96 -13.97 3.12
C ARG A 107 -12.65 -12.91 3.99
N GLY A 108 -13.12 -11.86 3.34
CA GLY A 108 -13.72 -10.70 3.99
C GLY A 108 -12.72 -9.65 4.45
N SER A 109 -11.41 -9.93 4.35
CA SER A 109 -10.31 -9.01 4.67
C SER A 109 -9.28 -8.88 3.54
N GLU A 110 -9.69 -9.14 2.30
CA GLU A 110 -8.79 -9.16 1.13
C GLU A 110 -8.09 -7.83 0.90
N ILE A 111 -8.78 -6.71 1.13
CA ILE A 111 -8.22 -5.36 0.96
C ILE A 111 -7.20 -5.06 2.08
N GLU A 112 -7.49 -5.47 3.32
CA GLU A 112 -6.56 -5.39 4.45
C GLU A 112 -5.34 -6.25 4.21
N PHE A 113 -5.52 -7.46 3.68
CA PHE A 113 -4.43 -8.35 3.31
C PHE A 113 -3.57 -7.74 2.19
N PHE A 114 -4.19 -7.18 1.15
CA PHE A 114 -3.47 -6.43 0.13
C PHE A 114 -2.68 -5.26 0.73
N SER A 115 -3.26 -4.52 1.69
CA SER A 115 -2.59 -3.43 2.39
C SER A 115 -1.29 -3.85 3.09
N LEU A 116 -1.19 -5.11 3.57
CA LEU A 116 0.04 -5.64 4.15
C LEU A 116 1.13 -5.85 3.08
N VAL A 117 0.73 -6.10 1.85
CA VAL A 117 1.66 -6.39 0.72
C VAL A 117 2.16 -5.11 0.06
N VAL A 118 1.37 -4.03 0.09
CA VAL A 118 1.65 -2.75 -0.59
C VAL A 118 3.05 -2.19 -0.30
N PRO A 119 3.61 -2.17 0.93
CA PRO A 119 4.93 -1.62 1.16
C PRO A 119 6.02 -2.30 0.29
N GLY A 120 5.89 -3.60 0.04
CA GLY A 120 6.78 -4.32 -0.86
C GLY A 120 6.64 -3.85 -2.32
N ILE A 121 5.42 -3.57 -2.77
CA ILE A 121 5.14 -3.04 -4.12
C ILE A 121 5.78 -1.67 -4.30
N VAL A 122 5.60 -0.78 -3.32
CA VAL A 122 6.18 0.58 -3.30
C VAL A 122 7.71 0.51 -3.39
N LEU A 123 8.33 -0.35 -2.58
CA LEU A 123 9.78 -0.55 -2.61
C LEU A 123 10.26 -1.08 -3.98
N GLY A 124 9.58 -2.10 -4.52
CA GLY A 124 9.90 -2.66 -5.84
C GLY A 124 9.74 -1.62 -6.96
N HIS A 125 8.73 -0.75 -6.88
CA HIS A 125 8.52 0.34 -7.84
C HIS A 125 9.68 1.34 -7.79
N ALA A 126 10.15 1.73 -6.60
CA ALA A 126 11.32 2.62 -6.46
C ALA A 126 12.56 2.07 -7.19
N PHE A 127 12.85 0.75 -7.05
CA PHE A 127 13.92 0.10 -7.82
C PHE A 127 13.69 0.19 -9.33
N GLY A 128 12.46 -0.01 -9.79
CA GLY A 128 12.10 0.14 -11.20
C GLY A 128 12.39 1.55 -11.73
N ARG A 129 12.10 2.59 -10.94
CA ARG A 129 12.38 3.99 -11.30
C ARG A 129 13.87 4.32 -11.32
N ILE A 130 14.64 3.77 -10.39
CA ILE A 130 16.11 3.84 -10.46
C ILE A 130 16.60 3.15 -11.73
N GLY A 131 16.02 2.01 -12.13
CA GLY A 131 16.31 1.33 -13.39
C GLY A 131 16.02 2.22 -14.60
N CYS A 132 14.88 2.92 -14.64
CA CYS A 132 14.55 3.89 -15.70
C CYS A 132 15.60 5.01 -15.78
N PHE A 133 16.08 5.51 -14.66
CA PHE A 133 17.13 6.51 -14.62
C PHE A 133 18.45 6.00 -15.21
N LEU A 134 18.88 4.81 -14.82
CA LEU A 134 20.08 4.18 -15.33
C LEU A 134 19.98 3.88 -16.86
N GLY A 135 18.80 3.50 -17.33
CA GLY A 135 18.51 3.25 -18.73
C GLY A 135 18.26 4.51 -19.57
N GLY A 136 18.10 5.68 -18.95
CA GLY A 136 17.90 6.96 -19.63
C GLY A 136 16.51 7.15 -20.26
N CYS A 137 15.50 6.40 -19.83
CA CYS A 137 14.10 6.56 -20.27
C CYS A 137 13.26 7.26 -19.20
N CYS A 138 12.03 7.67 -19.54
CA CYS A 138 11.09 8.26 -18.59
C CYS A 138 11.55 9.61 -17.98
N PHE A 139 12.26 10.40 -18.72
CA PHE A 139 12.84 11.69 -18.34
C PHE A 139 11.82 12.83 -18.38
N GLY A 140 12.17 13.97 -17.78
CA GLY A 140 11.40 15.20 -17.82
C GLY A 140 11.79 16.12 -18.98
N GLY A 141 11.18 17.30 -19.04
CA GLY A 141 11.49 18.32 -20.03
C GLY A 141 12.90 18.88 -19.85
N VAL A 142 13.39 19.54 -20.90
CA VAL A 142 14.65 20.32 -20.87
C VAL A 142 14.57 21.39 -19.80
N THR A 143 15.67 21.59 -19.06
CA THR A 143 15.72 22.54 -17.95
C THR A 143 17.10 23.20 -17.84
N GLU A 144 17.11 24.45 -17.41
CA GLU A 144 18.32 25.19 -17.04
C GLU A 144 18.59 25.11 -15.52
N SER A 145 17.73 24.41 -14.77
CA SER A 145 17.90 24.30 -13.33
C SER A 145 19.10 23.43 -12.96
N CYS A 146 19.65 23.64 -11.76
CA CYS A 146 20.73 22.83 -11.21
C CYS A 146 20.36 21.34 -11.01
N LEU A 147 19.06 20.98 -11.11
CA LEU A 147 18.58 19.61 -11.06
C LEU A 147 18.65 18.92 -12.43
N GLY A 148 18.97 19.63 -13.51
CA GLY A 148 19.09 19.07 -14.86
C GLY A 148 20.22 18.03 -14.94
N VAL A 149 19.94 16.89 -15.57
CA VAL A 149 20.88 15.80 -15.77
C VAL A 149 21.08 15.57 -17.26
N VAL A 150 22.35 15.49 -17.69
CA VAL A 150 22.73 15.15 -19.07
C VAL A 150 22.80 13.62 -19.18
N PHE A 151 22.08 13.08 -20.15
CA PHE A 151 22.09 11.64 -20.47
C PHE A 151 23.08 11.36 -21.60
N PRO A 152 23.79 10.22 -21.60
CA PRO A 152 24.80 9.90 -22.60
C PRO A 152 24.20 9.72 -24.01
N THR A 153 25.03 9.91 -25.00
CA THR A 153 24.71 9.67 -26.41
C THR A 153 24.16 8.24 -26.59
N GLY A 154 23.11 8.09 -27.40
CA GLY A 154 22.41 6.82 -27.62
C GLY A 154 21.34 6.49 -26.60
N SER A 155 21.21 7.24 -25.49
CA SER A 155 20.10 7.09 -24.55
C SER A 155 18.79 7.61 -25.18
N PRO A 156 17.61 7.11 -24.73
CA PRO A 156 16.30 7.64 -25.16
C PRO A 156 16.18 9.17 -24.94
N ALA A 157 16.71 9.70 -23.84
CA ALA A 157 16.72 11.13 -23.58
C ALA A 157 17.56 11.93 -24.61
N ALA A 158 18.73 11.39 -24.99
CA ALA A 158 19.57 12.02 -26.01
C ALA A 158 19.00 11.90 -27.43
N GLN A 159 18.18 10.87 -27.69
CA GLN A 159 17.45 10.76 -28.95
C GLN A 159 16.32 11.78 -29.05
N THR A 160 15.63 12.09 -27.93
CA THR A 160 14.52 13.05 -27.90
C THR A 160 15.01 14.49 -27.83
N TYR A 161 16.04 14.75 -27.02
CA TYR A 161 16.62 16.07 -26.80
C TYR A 161 18.14 16.07 -27.04
N PRO A 162 18.61 15.83 -28.29
CA PRO A 162 20.04 15.79 -28.58
C PRO A 162 20.69 17.15 -28.29
N ASN A 163 21.85 17.15 -27.63
CA ASN A 163 22.60 18.36 -27.38
C ASN A 163 23.34 18.80 -28.66
N THR A 164 22.71 19.68 -29.42
CA THR A 164 23.26 20.22 -30.68
C THR A 164 24.41 21.19 -30.49
N ILE A 165 24.64 21.66 -29.26
CA ILE A 165 25.74 22.61 -28.96
C ILE A 165 27.05 21.84 -28.74
N THR A 166 27.03 20.77 -27.93
CA THR A 166 28.21 19.96 -27.64
C THR A 166 28.41 18.81 -28.62
N GLY A 167 27.36 18.41 -29.33
CA GLY A 167 27.36 17.24 -30.20
C GLY A 167 27.29 15.90 -29.45
N GLU A 168 27.24 15.92 -28.11
CA GLU A 168 27.26 14.72 -27.27
C GLU A 168 26.14 14.75 -26.22
N GLY A 169 25.47 13.59 -26.04
CA GLY A 169 24.46 13.41 -25.04
C GLY A 169 23.15 14.16 -25.28
N SER A 170 22.37 14.34 -24.22
CA SER A 170 21.15 15.15 -24.23
C SER A 170 21.41 16.58 -23.77
N PHE A 171 20.49 17.51 -24.05
CA PHE A 171 20.34 18.70 -23.20
C PHE A 171 20.08 18.28 -21.74
N PRO A 172 20.37 19.15 -20.75
CA PRO A 172 19.98 18.87 -19.38
C PRO A 172 18.45 18.72 -19.27
N VAL A 173 17.99 17.57 -18.77
CA VAL A 173 16.56 17.28 -18.57
C VAL A 173 16.27 16.96 -17.11
N LEU A 174 15.05 17.23 -16.66
CA LEU A 174 14.64 16.92 -15.29
C LEU A 174 14.65 15.39 -15.06
N PRO A 175 15.31 14.89 -13.99
CA PRO A 175 15.36 13.48 -13.67
C PRO A 175 14.07 13.03 -12.95
N THR A 176 12.95 13.08 -13.65
CA THR A 176 11.62 12.70 -13.10
C THR A 176 11.60 11.29 -12.54
N GLN A 177 12.45 10.39 -13.03
CA GLN A 177 12.66 9.05 -12.50
C GLN A 177 13.13 9.07 -11.04
N LEU A 178 14.10 9.96 -10.72
CA LEU A 178 14.63 10.09 -9.37
C LEU A 178 13.64 10.78 -8.42
N PHE A 179 12.83 11.73 -8.94
CA PHE A 179 11.76 12.33 -8.15
C PHE A 179 10.71 11.28 -7.77
N GLU A 180 10.35 10.41 -8.70
CA GLU A 180 9.39 9.32 -8.45
C GLU A 180 10.00 8.26 -7.53
N ALA A 181 11.25 7.84 -7.74
CA ALA A 181 11.94 6.92 -6.84
C ALA A 181 12.06 7.48 -5.41
N GLY A 182 12.40 8.76 -5.27
CA GLY A 182 12.48 9.44 -3.98
C GLY A 182 11.13 9.48 -3.26
N PHE A 183 10.06 9.80 -3.98
CA PHE A 183 8.71 9.77 -3.45
C PHE A 183 8.32 8.36 -2.95
N GLU A 184 8.58 7.32 -3.76
CA GLU A 184 8.27 5.94 -3.41
C GLU A 184 9.07 5.47 -2.18
N LEU A 185 10.37 5.83 -2.08
CA LEU A 185 11.17 5.50 -0.91
C LEU A 185 10.66 6.20 0.36
N LEU A 186 10.28 7.48 0.26
CA LEU A 186 9.68 8.21 1.38
C LEU A 186 8.35 7.60 1.80
N LEU A 187 7.51 7.22 0.83
CA LEU A 187 6.24 6.56 1.09
C LEU A 187 6.44 5.18 1.75
N TYR A 188 7.41 4.40 1.26
CA TYR A 188 7.80 3.14 1.90
C TYR A 188 8.23 3.33 3.35
N LEU A 189 9.12 4.29 3.60
CA LEU A 189 9.57 4.62 4.95
C LEU A 189 8.40 5.04 5.86
N PHE A 190 7.50 5.88 5.35
CA PHE A 190 6.28 6.25 6.05
C PHE A 190 5.45 5.00 6.46
N MET A 191 5.21 4.09 5.52
CA MET A 191 4.44 2.87 5.77
C MET A 191 5.10 1.97 6.82
N ILE A 192 6.44 1.88 6.82
CA ILE A 192 7.18 1.05 7.80
C ILE A 192 7.21 1.71 9.17
N ILE A 193 7.49 3.01 9.25
CA ILE A 193 7.57 3.75 10.53
C ILE A 193 6.20 3.77 11.21
N PHE A 194 5.14 4.07 10.46
CA PHE A 194 3.79 4.18 10.98
C PHE A 194 2.97 2.87 10.86
N ARG A 195 3.65 1.73 10.66
CA ARG A 195 3.01 0.42 10.45
C ARG A 195 1.98 0.07 11.53
N LYS A 196 2.27 0.36 12.80
CA LYS A 196 1.34 0.06 13.91
C LYS A 196 -0.03 0.74 13.72
N LYS A 197 -0.07 1.91 13.09
CA LYS A 197 -1.27 2.72 12.91
C LYS A 197 -1.98 2.47 11.58
N PHE A 198 -1.23 2.30 10.50
CA PHE A 198 -1.76 2.36 9.14
C PHE A 198 -1.62 1.07 8.32
N LYS A 199 -1.11 -0.04 8.90
CA LYS A 199 -0.81 -1.27 8.15
C LYS A 199 -1.96 -1.80 7.28
N TYR A 200 -3.20 -1.64 7.73
CA TYR A 200 -4.39 -2.05 7.00
C TYR A 200 -4.97 -0.98 6.06
N ASN A 201 -4.32 0.19 5.99
CA ASN A 201 -4.72 1.31 5.15
C ASN A 201 -3.66 1.64 4.09
N ASN A 202 -2.60 0.84 3.96
CA ASN A 202 -1.53 1.11 2.99
C ASN A 202 -2.03 1.09 1.55
N ALA A 203 -3.09 0.32 1.23
CA ALA A 203 -3.69 0.30 -0.10
C ALA A 203 -4.23 1.68 -0.49
N GLU A 204 -5.09 2.27 0.35
CA GLU A 204 -5.69 3.58 0.13
C GLU A 204 -4.63 4.68 0.14
N ILE A 205 -3.68 4.61 1.09
CA ILE A 205 -2.58 5.56 1.19
C ILE A 205 -1.77 5.54 -0.10
N TYR A 206 -1.40 4.37 -0.62
CA TYR A 206 -0.65 4.24 -1.88
C TYR A 206 -1.46 4.78 -3.07
N LEU A 207 -2.67 4.28 -3.27
CA LEU A 207 -3.49 4.64 -4.42
C LEU A 207 -3.74 6.15 -4.50
N ILE A 208 -4.03 6.80 -3.37
CA ILE A 208 -4.29 8.23 -3.34
C ILE A 208 -3.00 9.04 -3.46
N SER A 209 -1.99 8.75 -2.63
CA SER A 209 -0.77 9.56 -2.60
C SER A 209 0.06 9.42 -3.88
N TYR A 210 0.19 8.19 -4.40
CA TYR A 210 0.86 7.97 -5.68
C TYR A 210 0.05 8.55 -6.85
N GLY A 211 -1.27 8.38 -6.85
CA GLY A 211 -2.12 8.98 -7.87
C GLY A 211 -1.97 10.50 -7.93
N ILE A 212 -1.99 11.19 -6.78
CA ILE A 212 -1.78 12.65 -6.72
C ILE A 212 -0.36 13.01 -7.19
N PHE A 213 0.66 12.35 -6.65
CA PHE A 213 2.04 12.60 -7.02
C PHE A 213 2.27 12.40 -8.52
N ARG A 214 1.78 11.29 -9.06
CA ARG A 214 1.94 10.94 -10.49
C ARG A 214 1.19 11.90 -11.41
N PHE A 215 0.01 12.37 -11.00
CA PHE A 215 -0.73 13.40 -11.73
C PHE A 215 0.07 14.70 -11.84
N ILE A 216 0.70 15.14 -10.74
CA ILE A 216 1.52 16.36 -10.70
C ILE A 216 2.82 16.15 -11.48
N LEU A 217 3.50 15.01 -11.31
CA LEU A 217 4.76 14.72 -11.99
C LEU A 217 4.64 14.77 -13.52
N GLU A 218 3.46 14.47 -14.05
CA GLU A 218 3.23 14.46 -15.49
C GLU A 218 3.45 15.83 -16.14
N PHE A 219 3.23 16.94 -15.43
CA PHE A 219 3.54 18.28 -15.93
C PHE A 219 5.02 18.54 -16.13
N LEU A 220 5.89 17.75 -15.51
CA LEU A 220 7.35 17.85 -15.64
C LEU A 220 7.92 16.89 -16.69
N ARG A 221 7.07 16.04 -17.30
CA ARG A 221 7.48 15.00 -18.25
C ARG A 221 7.84 15.58 -19.61
N GLY A 222 8.85 14.96 -20.26
CA GLY A 222 9.34 15.38 -21.57
C GLY A 222 9.23 14.29 -22.65
N ASP A 223 8.76 13.08 -22.29
CA ASP A 223 8.57 11.96 -23.22
C ASP A 223 7.08 11.71 -23.52
N SER A 224 6.74 11.31 -24.74
CA SER A 224 5.37 10.92 -25.10
C SER A 224 4.94 9.64 -24.39
N ARG A 225 3.66 9.58 -24.01
CA ARG A 225 3.00 8.46 -23.35
C ARG A 225 1.73 8.02 -24.08
N GLY A 226 1.58 8.44 -25.32
CA GLY A 226 0.32 8.29 -26.05
C GLY A 226 -0.68 9.39 -25.75
N ALA A 227 -1.87 9.25 -26.28
CA ALA A 227 -2.96 10.20 -26.11
C ALA A 227 -4.20 9.56 -25.46
N THR A 228 -5.07 10.42 -24.93
CA THR A 228 -6.42 10.04 -24.52
C THR A 228 -7.42 10.78 -25.39
N CYS A 229 -8.69 10.35 -25.35
CA CYS A 229 -9.79 11.08 -25.97
C CYS A 229 -10.15 12.38 -25.19
N PHE A 230 -9.42 12.69 -24.10
CA PHE A 230 -9.64 13.83 -23.21
C PHE A 230 -8.44 14.78 -23.25
N PHE A 231 -8.61 15.98 -22.67
CA PHE A 231 -7.54 17.00 -22.57
C PHE A 231 -6.46 16.68 -21.52
N ILE A 232 -6.40 15.45 -21.02
CA ILE A 232 -5.45 14.98 -20.00
C ILE A 232 -4.58 13.85 -20.57
N SER A 233 -3.36 13.73 -20.08
CA SER A 233 -2.47 12.66 -20.51
C SER A 233 -2.95 11.27 -20.03
N PRO A 234 -2.51 10.17 -20.67
CA PRO A 234 -2.79 8.81 -20.20
C PRO A 234 -2.42 8.58 -18.74
N SER A 235 -1.27 9.11 -18.32
CA SER A 235 -0.81 8.98 -16.94
C SER A 235 -1.71 9.74 -15.96
N GLN A 236 -2.18 10.94 -16.33
CA GLN A 236 -3.13 11.70 -15.52
C GLN A 236 -4.48 11.00 -15.43
N PHE A 237 -4.97 10.45 -16.54
CA PHE A 237 -6.20 9.66 -16.57
C PHE A 237 -6.14 8.45 -15.63
N LEU A 238 -5.09 7.64 -15.74
CA LEU A 238 -4.88 6.48 -14.86
C LEU A 238 -4.67 6.91 -13.40
N SER A 239 -4.01 8.03 -13.15
CA SER A 239 -3.84 8.60 -11.80
C SER A 239 -5.18 8.94 -11.14
N LEU A 240 -6.11 9.51 -11.90
CA LEU A 240 -7.47 9.78 -11.41
C LEU A 240 -8.21 8.48 -11.05
N ILE A 241 -8.05 7.43 -11.86
CA ILE A 241 -8.62 6.11 -11.54
C ILE A 241 -8.07 5.58 -10.20
N LEU A 242 -6.76 5.70 -9.98
CA LEU A 242 -6.15 5.28 -8.71
C LEU A 242 -6.69 6.07 -7.52
N ILE A 243 -6.78 7.41 -7.63
CA ILE A 243 -7.31 8.27 -6.57
C ILE A 243 -8.77 7.89 -6.25
N ILE A 244 -9.61 7.78 -7.28
CA ILE A 244 -11.02 7.41 -7.12
C ILE A 244 -11.14 6.05 -6.44
N THR A 245 -10.35 5.06 -6.88
CA THR A 245 -10.34 3.72 -6.28
C THR A 245 -9.96 3.77 -4.80
N GLY A 246 -8.90 4.52 -4.44
CA GLY A 246 -8.50 4.69 -3.05
C GLY A 246 -9.58 5.35 -2.18
N VAL A 247 -10.25 6.37 -2.71
CA VAL A 247 -11.38 7.03 -2.03
C VAL A 247 -12.57 6.06 -1.87
N LEU A 248 -12.90 5.30 -2.90
CA LEU A 248 -13.99 4.30 -2.83
C LEU A 248 -13.71 3.23 -1.77
N ILE A 249 -12.45 2.77 -1.64
CA ILE A 249 -12.06 1.82 -0.59
C ILE A 249 -12.30 2.43 0.80
N ILE A 250 -11.92 3.69 1.02
CA ILE A 250 -12.16 4.39 2.30
C ILE A 250 -13.66 4.48 2.60
N LEU A 251 -14.46 4.86 1.61
CA LEU A 251 -15.91 4.98 1.77
C LEU A 251 -16.56 3.62 2.06
N PHE A 252 -16.11 2.57 1.38
CA PHE A 252 -16.58 1.20 1.61
C PHE A 252 -16.23 0.73 3.02
N LYS A 253 -15.00 0.90 3.47
CA LYS A 253 -14.59 0.55 4.84
C LYS A 253 -15.38 1.33 5.89
N LYS A 254 -15.61 2.62 5.68
CA LYS A 254 -16.44 3.45 6.59
C LYS A 254 -17.89 2.98 6.63
N ARG A 255 -18.47 2.59 5.50
CA ARG A 255 -19.83 2.06 5.42
C ARG A 255 -19.96 0.76 6.21
N LEU A 256 -19.01 -0.16 6.08
CA LEU A 256 -19.00 -1.42 6.84
C LEU A 256 -18.93 -1.16 8.35
N VAL A 257 -18.10 -0.20 8.79
CA VAL A 257 -18.03 0.19 10.20
C VAL A 257 -19.36 0.79 10.66
N PHE A 258 -19.98 1.66 9.84
CA PHE A 258 -21.25 2.30 10.17
C PHE A 258 -22.40 1.29 10.25
N THR A 259 -22.51 0.33 9.31
CA THR A 259 -23.53 -0.73 9.36
C THR A 259 -23.34 -1.62 10.57
N SER A 260 -22.10 -2.05 10.87
CA SER A 260 -21.81 -2.85 12.07
C SER A 260 -22.17 -2.12 13.37
N LEU A 261 -21.96 -0.81 13.44
CA LEU A 261 -22.33 0.03 14.58
C LEU A 261 -23.86 0.18 14.70
N TYR A 262 -24.53 0.37 13.56
CA TYR A 262 -25.99 0.44 13.51
C TYR A 262 -26.64 -0.88 13.93
N ASP A 263 -26.13 -2.03 13.48
CA ASP A 263 -26.62 -3.34 13.84
C ASP A 263 -26.43 -3.59 15.36
N LYS A 264 -25.27 -3.23 15.93
CA LYS A 264 -25.05 -3.30 17.38
C LYS A 264 -26.00 -2.40 18.17
N LEU A 265 -26.25 -1.18 17.67
CA LEU A 265 -27.20 -0.27 18.31
C LEU A 265 -28.65 -0.75 18.20
N SER A 266 -29.03 -1.38 17.09
CA SER A 266 -30.37 -1.96 16.90
C SER A 266 -30.60 -3.16 17.84
N LEU A 267 -29.62 -4.05 17.95
CA LEU A 267 -29.63 -5.17 18.88
C LEU A 267 -29.70 -4.68 20.34
N TRP A 268 -28.90 -3.69 20.69
CA TRP A 268 -28.95 -3.07 22.03
C TRP A 268 -30.33 -2.48 22.32
N ARG A 269 -30.94 -1.73 21.36
CA ARG A 269 -32.29 -1.16 21.52
C ARG A 269 -33.35 -2.25 21.71
N GLU A 270 -33.20 -3.38 21.02
CA GLU A 270 -34.11 -4.51 21.13
C GLU A 270 -33.97 -5.20 22.49
N GLN A 271 -32.74 -5.41 22.97
CA GLN A 271 -32.45 -5.94 24.30
C GLN A 271 -33.01 -5.05 25.43
N VAL A 272 -32.89 -3.73 25.28
CA VAL A 272 -33.49 -2.78 26.25
C VAL A 272 -35.01 -2.85 26.22
N LYS A 273 -35.66 -2.98 25.04
CA LYS A 273 -37.11 -3.10 24.91
C LYS A 273 -37.66 -4.42 25.46
N THR A 274 -36.92 -5.50 25.33
CA THR A 274 -37.33 -6.84 25.81
C THR A 274 -36.98 -7.09 27.27
N GLY A 275 -36.31 -6.14 27.94
CA GLY A 275 -35.87 -6.30 29.32
C GLY A 275 -34.76 -7.33 29.54
N VAL A 276 -34.15 -7.82 28.45
CA VAL A 276 -33.04 -8.80 28.47
C VAL A 276 -31.69 -8.11 28.66
N TYR A 277 -31.67 -6.78 28.58
CA TYR A 277 -30.45 -6.02 28.73
C TYR A 277 -30.17 -5.74 30.23
N ASP A 278 -29.21 -6.46 30.77
CA ASP A 278 -28.54 -6.03 32.00
C ASP A 278 -27.66 -4.83 31.63
N ALA A 279 -28.04 -3.64 32.04
CA ALA A 279 -27.23 -2.45 31.87
C ALA A 279 -25.82 -2.75 32.41
N PRO A 280 -24.73 -2.35 31.70
CA PRO A 280 -23.39 -2.46 32.28
C PRO A 280 -23.45 -1.82 33.66
N GLN A 281 -23.17 -2.61 34.70
CA GLN A 281 -23.22 -2.13 36.09
C GLN A 281 -22.43 -0.85 36.15
N SER A 282 -23.08 0.24 36.53
CA SER A 282 -22.36 1.50 36.76
C SER A 282 -21.24 1.23 37.76
N VAL A 283 -20.16 1.97 37.71
CA VAL A 283 -19.06 1.83 38.66
C VAL A 283 -19.61 1.87 40.09
N GLU A 284 -20.68 2.65 40.34
CA GLU A 284 -21.43 2.69 41.61
C GLU A 284 -22.11 1.36 41.97
N SER A 285 -22.71 0.64 41.01
CA SER A 285 -23.36 -0.65 41.29
C SER A 285 -22.34 -1.76 41.55
N LYS A 286 -21.18 -1.70 40.88
CA LYS A 286 -20.08 -2.62 41.09
C LYS A 286 -19.40 -2.39 42.44
N ASN A 287 -19.24 -1.15 42.80
CA ASN A 287 -18.74 -0.77 44.13
C ASN A 287 -19.72 -1.18 45.20
N ALA A 288 -21.05 -1.02 45.02
CA ALA A 288 -22.07 -1.46 45.95
C ALA A 288 -22.09 -2.99 46.20
N GLU A 289 -21.80 -3.80 45.17
CA GLU A 289 -21.60 -5.26 45.30
C GLU A 289 -20.34 -5.58 46.12
N ILE A 290 -19.24 -4.91 45.85
CA ILE A 290 -17.99 -5.12 46.59
C ILE A 290 -18.17 -4.71 48.08
N TYR A 291 -18.87 -3.62 48.37
CA TYR A 291 -19.19 -3.24 49.75
C TYR A 291 -20.04 -4.29 50.47
N LYS A 292 -21.04 -4.91 49.81
CA LYS A 292 -21.81 -6.01 50.37
C LYS A 292 -20.96 -7.25 50.64
N GLU A 293 -20.02 -7.58 49.76
CA GLU A 293 -19.07 -8.68 50.01
C GLU A 293 -18.16 -8.41 51.19
N ILE A 294 -17.69 -7.18 51.35
CA ILE A 294 -16.89 -6.76 52.54
C ILE A 294 -17.73 -6.85 53.84
N GLU A 295 -18.98 -6.49 53.80
CA GLU A 295 -19.90 -6.57 54.95
C GLU A 295 -20.18 -8.05 55.32
N LEU A 296 -20.37 -8.92 54.35
CA LEU A 296 -20.51 -10.36 54.55
C LEU A 296 -19.22 -10.97 55.17
N LEU A 297 -18.07 -10.58 54.64
CA LEU A 297 -16.74 -10.99 55.12
C LEU A 297 -16.54 -10.57 56.60
N HIS A 298 -16.97 -9.38 56.96
CA HIS A 298 -16.94 -8.89 58.33
C HIS A 298 -17.84 -9.70 59.25
N GLY A 299 -19.04 -10.07 58.77
CA GLY A 299 -19.96 -10.94 59.52
C GLY A 299 -19.41 -12.34 59.77
N LEU A 300 -18.65 -12.90 58.84
CA LEU A 300 -17.96 -14.19 59.00
C LEU A 300 -16.80 -14.11 59.99
N TYR A 301 -16.05 -13.01 59.98
CA TYR A 301 -15.02 -12.73 60.98
C TYR A 301 -15.58 -12.61 62.37
N GLN A 302 -16.66 -11.82 62.61
CA GLN A 302 -17.31 -11.68 63.87
C GLN A 302 -17.85 -13.01 64.44
N LYS A 303 -18.23 -13.95 63.59
CA LYS A 303 -18.67 -15.30 63.96
C LYS A 303 -17.51 -16.26 64.25
N GLY A 304 -16.26 -15.80 64.17
CA GLY A 304 -15.08 -16.62 64.39
C GLY A 304 -14.81 -17.67 63.32
N ILE A 305 -15.41 -17.52 62.13
CA ILE A 305 -15.26 -18.43 61.01
C ILE A 305 -13.96 -18.12 60.22
N LEU A 306 -13.54 -16.84 60.25
CA LEU A 306 -12.29 -16.38 59.62
C LEU A 306 -11.33 -15.87 60.68
N THR A 307 -10.05 -16.09 60.48
CA THR A 307 -8.98 -15.47 61.28
C THR A 307 -8.79 -14.02 60.91
N GLU A 308 -8.18 -13.21 61.77
CA GLU A 308 -7.87 -11.81 61.50
C GLU A 308 -7.05 -11.62 60.24
N GLU A 309 -6.03 -12.49 60.02
CA GLU A 309 -5.16 -12.44 58.86
C GLU A 309 -5.90 -12.72 57.54
N GLU A 310 -6.79 -13.73 57.53
CA GLU A 310 -7.61 -14.07 56.39
C GLU A 310 -8.63 -12.97 56.07
N TYR A 311 -9.21 -12.36 57.09
CA TYR A 311 -10.14 -11.23 56.91
C TYR A 311 -9.45 -10.02 56.31
N GLN A 312 -8.27 -9.61 56.84
CA GLN A 312 -7.53 -8.46 56.33
C GLN A 312 -7.01 -8.68 54.89
N SER A 313 -6.53 -9.89 54.60
CA SER A 313 -6.07 -10.24 53.26
C SER A 313 -7.18 -10.15 52.21
N LYS A 314 -8.33 -10.77 52.47
CA LYS A 314 -9.48 -10.74 51.53
C LYS A 314 -10.13 -9.36 51.43
N LYS A 315 -10.17 -8.59 52.54
CA LYS A 315 -10.65 -7.22 52.51
C LYS A 315 -9.77 -6.32 51.65
N ALA A 316 -8.45 -6.45 51.75
CA ALA A 316 -7.51 -5.71 50.90
C ALA A 316 -7.65 -6.06 49.43
N GLU A 317 -7.87 -7.34 49.09
CA GLU A 317 -8.10 -7.82 47.70
C GLU A 317 -9.39 -7.19 47.11
N LEU A 318 -10.47 -7.10 47.89
CA LEU A 318 -11.75 -6.51 47.47
C LEU A 318 -11.65 -5.00 47.33
N LEU A 319 -10.96 -4.31 48.23
CA LEU A 319 -10.72 -2.87 48.15
C LEU A 319 -9.87 -2.46 46.94
N ASN A 320 -8.96 -3.31 46.49
CA ASN A 320 -8.17 -3.08 45.29
C ASN A 320 -8.98 -3.22 43.95
N LYS A 321 -10.24 -3.68 44.03
CA LYS A 321 -11.15 -3.81 42.87
C LYS A 321 -12.08 -2.59 42.71
N ILE A 322 -12.11 -1.67 43.68
CA ILE A 322 -12.80 -0.38 43.64
C ILE A 322 -11.91 0.68 43.01
#